data_995e5918447c343318d4e3f229f91ec3
#
_entry.id   995e5918447c343318d4e3f229f91ec3
#
_cell.length_a   1.000
_cell.length_b   1.000
_cell.length_c   1.000
_cell.angle_alpha   90.00
_cell.angle_beta   90.00
_cell.angle_gamma   90.00
#
_symmetry.space_group_name_H-M   'P 1'
#
loop_
_entity.id
_entity.type
_entity.pdbx_description
1 polymer ?
#
loop_
_entity_poly.entity_id
_entity_poly.type
_entity_poly.pdbx_seq_one_letter_code
_entity_poly.pdbx_strand_id
1 'polypeptide(L)'
;MKTSSCKAKGRLGQQEVVKILLKAFPELAEDDIRSTPMGSQGEDIMLSPRARKEFPWDIEVKRGKAFNLVNACKQARARMKPDCGYFPVAMGRYDRDKTWYATVELNYLLELIR
;
A
#
# COMPACT_ATOMS: atom_id res chain seq x y z
N MET A 1 12.14 9.16 20.77
CA MET A 1 11.23 9.01 21.28
C MET A 1 10.17 8.63 20.54
N LYS A 2 9.76 8.85 19.91
CA LYS A 2 8.61 8.62 19.13
C LYS A 2 8.68 7.42 18.20
N THR A 3 9.79 6.66 18.25
CA THR A 3 9.96 5.51 17.37
C THR A 3 8.85 4.47 17.55
N SER A 4 8.51 4.13 18.81
CA SER A 4 7.44 3.15 19.06
C SER A 4 6.08 3.69 18.61
N SER A 5 5.84 4.99 18.81
CA SER A 5 4.61 5.63 18.38
C SER A 5 4.49 5.64 16.86
N CYS A 6 5.57 5.95 16.15
CA CYS A 6 5.58 5.94 14.69
C CYS A 6 5.36 4.53 14.13
N LYS A 7 5.97 3.52 14.76
CA LYS A 7 5.77 2.13 14.36
C LYS A 7 4.33 1.69 14.57
N ALA A 8 3.72 2.11 15.69
CA ALA A 8 2.32 1.78 15.96
C ALA A 8 1.39 2.40 14.92
N LYS A 9 1.63 3.67 14.55
CA LYS A 9 0.83 4.32 13.50
C LYS A 9 0.99 3.62 12.16
N GLY A 10 2.22 3.22 11.81
CA GLY A 10 2.47 2.50 10.57
C GLY A 10 1.70 1.19 10.53
N ARG A 11 1.75 0.42 11.61
CA ARG A 11 1.04 -0.84 11.69
C ARG A 11 -0.47 -0.65 11.59
N LEU A 12 -1.01 0.34 12.29
CA LEU A 12 -2.44 0.64 12.22
C LEU A 12 -2.85 1.06 10.82
N GLY A 13 -2.02 1.85 10.15
CA GLY A 13 -2.28 2.25 8.77
C GLY A 13 -2.35 1.07 7.83
N GLN A 14 -1.39 0.14 7.95
CA GLN A 14 -1.40 -1.08 7.14
C GLN A 14 -2.66 -1.90 7.40
N GLN A 15 -3.06 -2.05 8.65
CA GLN A 15 -4.26 -2.80 9.02
C GLN A 15 -5.52 -2.13 8.47
N GLU A 16 -5.58 -0.80 8.48
CA GLU A 16 -6.71 -0.08 7.90
C GLU A 16 -6.80 -0.33 6.40
N VAL A 17 -5.69 -0.28 5.69
CA VAL A 17 -5.66 -0.52 4.25
C VAL A 17 -6.12 -1.95 3.94
N VAL A 18 -5.65 -2.93 4.70
CA VAL A 18 -6.09 -4.32 4.52
C VAL A 18 -7.60 -4.43 4.62
N LYS A 19 -8.21 -3.80 5.63
CA LYS A 19 -9.67 -3.82 5.80
C LYS A 19 -10.39 -3.17 4.64
N ILE A 20 -9.87 -2.04 4.16
CA ILE A 20 -10.46 -1.33 3.02
C ILE A 20 -10.45 -2.22 1.77
N LEU A 21 -9.32 -2.87 1.51
CA LEU A 21 -9.18 -3.72 0.33
C LEU A 21 -10.06 -4.96 0.42
N LEU A 22 -10.12 -5.59 1.60
CA LEU A 22 -10.98 -6.77 1.79
C LEU A 22 -12.45 -6.41 1.61
N LYS A 23 -12.86 -5.23 2.04
CA LYS A 23 -14.22 -4.78 1.85
C LYS A 23 -14.53 -4.48 0.38
N ALA A 24 -13.56 -3.91 -0.33
CA ALA A 24 -13.72 -3.56 -1.74
C ALA A 24 -13.72 -4.81 -2.64
N PHE A 25 -13.05 -5.88 -2.23
CA PHE A 25 -12.94 -7.12 -3.00
C PHE A 25 -13.45 -8.28 -2.16
N PRO A 26 -14.79 -8.38 -2.00
CA PRO A 26 -15.37 -9.39 -1.09
C PRO A 26 -15.12 -10.82 -1.51
N GLU A 27 -14.71 -11.05 -2.75
CA GLU A 27 -14.34 -12.40 -3.19
C GLU A 27 -12.98 -12.85 -2.69
N LEU A 28 -12.17 -11.94 -2.13
CA LEU A 28 -10.87 -12.28 -1.56
C LEU A 28 -11.00 -12.56 -0.06
N ALA A 29 -10.19 -13.50 0.42
CA ALA A 29 -10.17 -13.89 1.83
C ALA A 29 -9.06 -13.16 2.59
N GLU A 30 -9.07 -13.29 3.92
CA GLU A 30 -8.06 -12.66 4.78
C GLU A 30 -6.64 -13.12 4.42
N ASP A 31 -6.49 -14.35 3.94
CA ASP A 31 -5.18 -14.86 3.54
C ASP A 31 -4.67 -14.22 2.24
N ASP A 32 -5.55 -13.59 1.48
CA ASP A 32 -5.16 -12.99 0.21
C ASP A 32 -4.55 -11.59 0.38
N ILE A 33 -4.90 -10.89 1.46
CA ILE A 33 -4.44 -9.52 1.70
C ILE A 33 -4.03 -9.40 3.17
N ARG A 34 -2.72 -9.24 3.42
CA ARG A 34 -2.21 -9.17 4.78
C ARG A 34 -1.18 -8.06 4.93
N SER A 35 -1.11 -7.48 6.11
CA SER A 35 -0.07 -6.51 6.40
C SER A 35 1.27 -7.24 6.58
N THR A 36 2.33 -6.65 6.03
CA THR A 36 3.68 -7.19 6.17
C THR A 36 4.14 -6.99 7.61
N PRO A 37 4.77 -8.03 8.23
CA PRO A 37 5.29 -7.86 9.58
C PRO A 37 6.27 -6.70 9.70
N MET A 38 6.21 -5.99 10.80
CA MET A 38 7.11 -4.86 11.04
C MET A 38 8.55 -5.33 11.04
N GLY A 39 9.41 -4.52 10.43
CA GLY A 39 10.82 -4.85 10.29
C GLY A 39 11.17 -5.68 9.08
N SER A 40 10.18 -6.22 8.39
CA SER A 40 10.39 -6.94 7.14
C SER A 40 10.64 -5.96 6.00
N GLN A 41 11.38 -6.42 4.99
CA GLN A 41 11.62 -5.64 3.80
C GLN A 41 10.56 -5.95 2.74
N GLY A 42 10.41 -5.03 1.79
CA GLY A 42 9.48 -5.20 0.70
C GLY A 42 8.24 -4.34 0.88
N GLU A 43 7.18 -4.70 0.19
CA GLU A 43 5.92 -3.96 0.23
C GLU A 43 5.28 -4.03 1.62
N ASP A 44 4.47 -3.03 1.95
CA ASP A 44 3.80 -2.96 3.24
C ASP A 44 2.58 -3.89 3.33
N ILE A 45 2.00 -4.23 2.20
CA ILE A 45 0.85 -5.13 2.12
C ILE A 45 1.22 -6.34 1.28
N MET A 46 1.06 -7.53 1.84
CA MET A 46 1.34 -8.78 1.15
C MET A 46 0.10 -9.24 0.42
N LEU A 47 0.22 -9.47 -0.87
CA LEU A 47 -0.88 -9.90 -1.72
C LEU A 47 -0.61 -11.30 -2.24
N SER A 48 -1.64 -12.17 -2.15
CA SER A 48 -1.56 -13.51 -2.72
C SER A 48 -1.57 -13.44 -4.25
N PRO A 49 -1.20 -14.53 -4.94
CA PRO A 49 -1.35 -14.57 -6.39
C PRO A 49 -2.78 -14.29 -6.85
N ARG A 50 -3.77 -14.73 -6.07
CA ARG A 50 -5.17 -14.46 -6.37
C ARG A 50 -5.50 -12.97 -6.30
N ALA A 51 -5.02 -12.29 -5.24
CA ALA A 51 -5.22 -10.86 -5.09
C ALA A 51 -4.49 -10.09 -6.20
N ARG A 52 -3.30 -10.53 -6.59
CA ARG A 52 -2.52 -9.85 -7.63
C ARG A 52 -3.16 -9.93 -9.00
N LYS A 53 -4.05 -10.89 -9.22
CA LYS A 53 -4.83 -10.92 -10.46
C LYS A 53 -5.86 -9.81 -10.50
N GLU A 54 -6.39 -9.44 -9.32
CA GLU A 54 -7.37 -8.35 -9.22
C GLU A 54 -6.68 -6.99 -9.25
N PHE A 55 -5.59 -6.83 -8.52
CA PHE A 55 -4.83 -5.59 -8.50
C PHE A 55 -3.34 -5.91 -8.33
N PRO A 56 -2.56 -5.80 -9.41
CA PRO A 56 -1.14 -6.14 -9.38
C PRO A 56 -0.30 -4.99 -8.81
N TRP A 57 -0.49 -4.71 -7.53
CA TRP A 57 0.08 -3.53 -6.88
C TRP A 57 1.21 -3.90 -5.93
N ASP A 58 2.22 -3.05 -5.88
CA ASP A 58 3.22 -3.04 -4.82
C ASP A 58 2.87 -1.84 -3.94
N ILE A 59 2.33 -2.09 -2.75
CA ILE A 59 1.69 -1.08 -1.93
C ILE A 59 2.61 -0.58 -0.83
N GLU A 60 2.77 0.74 -0.78
CA GLU A 60 3.47 1.43 0.29
C GLU A 60 2.43 2.21 1.09
N VAL A 61 2.44 2.10 2.42
CA VAL A 61 1.44 2.74 3.28
C VAL A 61 2.10 3.79 4.16
N LYS A 62 1.53 4.97 4.21
CA LYS A 62 2.00 6.07 5.07
C LYS A 62 0.84 6.58 5.92
N ARG A 63 1.11 6.80 7.21
CA ARG A 63 0.15 7.39 8.13
C ARG A 63 0.91 8.22 9.14
N GLY A 64 0.47 9.45 9.36
CA GLY A 64 1.11 10.36 10.30
C GLY A 64 0.75 11.80 10.04
N LYS A 65 1.50 12.70 10.69
CA LYS A 65 1.28 14.14 10.53
C LYS A 65 1.74 14.65 9.18
N ALA A 66 2.80 14.07 8.64
CA ALA A 66 3.39 14.50 7.38
C ALA A 66 4.06 13.33 6.69
N PHE A 67 3.95 13.28 5.38
CA PHE A 67 4.62 12.29 4.55
C PHE A 67 4.56 12.75 3.10
N ASN A 68 5.32 12.07 2.25
CA ASN A 68 5.35 12.39 0.82
C ASN A 68 4.96 11.15 0.03
N LEU A 69 3.76 11.14 -0.52
CA LEU A 69 3.24 9.97 -1.25
C LEU A 69 3.99 9.75 -2.57
N VAL A 70 4.46 10.81 -3.21
CA VAL A 70 5.24 10.63 -4.43
C VAL A 70 6.56 9.92 -4.11
N ASN A 71 7.22 10.32 -3.03
CA ASN A 71 8.45 9.63 -2.60
C ASN A 71 8.17 8.19 -2.22
N ALA A 72 7.04 7.92 -1.56
CA ALA A 72 6.65 6.56 -1.21
C ALA A 72 6.44 5.72 -2.48
N CYS A 73 5.81 6.29 -3.49
CA CYS A 73 5.62 5.63 -4.77
C CYS A 73 6.97 5.34 -5.44
N LYS A 74 7.91 6.27 -5.37
CA LYS A 74 9.26 6.07 -5.89
C LYS A 74 10.01 4.97 -5.13
N GLN A 75 9.80 4.87 -3.80
CA GLN A 75 10.40 3.79 -3.01
C GLN A 75 9.89 2.42 -3.48
N ALA A 76 8.59 2.31 -3.72
CA ALA A 76 8.03 1.07 -4.23
C ALA A 76 8.61 0.73 -5.61
N ARG A 77 8.68 1.72 -6.50
CA ARG A 77 9.24 1.51 -7.84
C ARG A 77 10.70 1.05 -7.77
N ALA A 78 11.50 1.64 -6.88
CA ALA A 78 12.92 1.36 -6.77
C ALA A 78 13.22 -0.08 -6.34
N ARG A 79 12.33 -0.72 -5.54
CA ARG A 79 12.58 -2.09 -5.09
C ARG A 79 12.03 -3.13 -6.05
N MET A 80 11.24 -2.72 -7.05
CA MET A 80 10.67 -3.65 -8.01
C MET A 80 11.68 -4.03 -9.07
N LYS A 81 11.63 -5.29 -9.50
CA LYS A 81 12.45 -5.75 -10.61
C LYS A 81 11.83 -5.29 -11.93
N PRO A 82 12.65 -5.02 -12.97
CA PRO A 82 12.09 -4.73 -14.28
C PRO A 82 11.17 -5.85 -14.75
N ASP A 83 10.09 -5.48 -15.41
CA ASP A 83 9.14 -6.42 -16.00
C ASP A 83 8.49 -7.38 -15.00
N CYS A 84 8.39 -6.95 -13.73
CA CYS A 84 7.75 -7.79 -12.70
C CYS A 84 6.23 -7.86 -12.85
N GLY A 85 5.63 -6.98 -13.64
CA GLY A 85 4.19 -6.96 -13.84
C GLY A 85 3.40 -6.25 -12.76
N TYR A 86 4.08 -5.64 -11.79
CA TYR A 86 3.44 -4.92 -10.70
C TYR A 86 3.59 -3.41 -10.89
N PHE A 87 2.72 -2.65 -10.22
CA PHE A 87 2.70 -1.19 -10.28
C PHE A 87 2.78 -0.61 -8.88
N PRO A 88 3.59 0.42 -8.67
CA PRO A 88 3.70 1.04 -7.34
C PRO A 88 2.45 1.85 -7.03
N VAL A 89 1.94 1.67 -5.83
CA VAL A 89 0.79 2.43 -5.32
C VAL A 89 1.14 2.87 -3.90
N ALA A 90 1.15 4.17 -3.66
CA ALA A 90 1.39 4.70 -2.33
C ALA A 90 0.05 5.18 -1.76
N MET A 91 -0.31 4.67 -0.59
CA MET A 91 -1.55 5.02 0.08
C MET A 91 -1.24 5.72 1.38
N GLY A 92 -1.92 6.85 1.63
CA GLY A 92 -1.63 7.62 2.84
C GLY A 92 -2.85 8.29 3.42
N ARG A 93 -2.84 8.43 4.75
CA ARG A 93 -3.85 9.13 5.50
C ARG A 93 -3.17 9.99 6.56
N TYR A 94 -3.46 11.30 6.56
CA TYR A 94 -2.97 12.18 7.60
C TYR A 94 -3.72 11.92 8.91
N ASP A 95 -3.04 12.16 10.04
CA ASP A 95 -3.59 11.81 11.36
C ASP A 95 -5.00 12.36 11.61
N ARG A 96 -5.27 13.58 11.16
CA ARG A 96 -6.56 14.23 11.42
C ARG A 96 -7.52 14.14 10.25
N ASP A 97 -7.12 13.46 9.20
CA ASP A 97 -7.95 13.28 8.01
C ASP A 97 -8.49 11.86 8.01
N LYS A 98 -9.76 11.70 7.69
CA LYS A 98 -10.36 10.36 7.59
C LYS A 98 -10.26 9.79 6.20
N THR A 99 -9.82 10.58 5.25
CA THR A 99 -9.73 10.16 3.85
C THR A 99 -8.37 9.54 3.56
N TRP A 100 -8.40 8.39 2.91
CA TRP A 100 -7.20 7.78 2.37
C TRP A 100 -6.96 8.28 0.95
N TYR A 101 -5.72 8.63 0.65
CA TYR A 101 -5.31 9.07 -0.68
C TYR A 101 -4.40 8.03 -1.28
N ALA A 102 -4.41 7.92 -2.59
CA ALA A 102 -3.52 7.01 -3.30
C ALA A 102 -2.78 7.78 -4.38
N THR A 103 -1.48 7.49 -4.51
CA THR A 103 -0.65 8.04 -5.57
C THR A 103 -0.18 6.90 -6.45
N VAL A 104 -0.35 7.06 -7.74
CA VAL A 104 0.12 6.11 -8.73
C VAL A 104 0.85 6.87 -9.84
N GLU A 105 1.65 6.16 -10.61
CA GLU A 105 2.27 6.75 -11.79
C GLU A 105 1.19 7.01 -12.84
N LEU A 106 1.29 8.14 -13.54
CA LEU A 106 0.27 8.51 -14.52
C LEU A 106 0.08 7.43 -15.59
N ASN A 107 1.18 6.83 -16.04
CA ASN A 107 1.09 5.78 -17.06
C ASN A 107 0.20 4.63 -16.61
N TYR A 108 0.30 4.25 -15.33
CA TYR A 108 -0.51 3.18 -14.79
C TYR A 108 -2.00 3.59 -14.74
N LEU A 109 -2.28 4.81 -14.28
CA LEU A 109 -3.66 5.30 -14.23
C LEU A 109 -4.29 5.26 -15.62
N LEU A 110 -3.55 5.65 -16.65
CA LEU A 110 -4.07 5.64 -18.02
C LEU A 110 -4.35 4.22 -18.49
N GLU A 111 -3.52 3.25 -18.09
CA GLU A 111 -3.80 1.85 -18.43
C GLU A 111 -5.09 1.36 -17.79
N LEU A 112 -5.38 1.78 -16.57
CA LEU A 112 -6.57 1.34 -15.85
C LEU A 112 -7.87 1.78 -16.52
N ILE A 113 -7.85 2.91 -17.21
CA ILE A 113 -9.08 3.48 -17.79
C ILE A 113 -9.21 3.25 -19.29
N ARG A 114 -8.27 2.53 -19.89
CA ARG A 114 -8.34 2.21 -21.32
C ARG A 114 -9.11 0.94 -21.60
#